data_62d7af9c7b0d874a4cf10b6793b66cf0
#
_entry.id   62d7af9c7b0d874a4cf10b6793b66cf0
#
_cell.length_a   1.000
_cell.length_b   1.000
_cell.length_c   1.000
_cell.angle_alpha   90.00
_cell.angle_beta   90.00
_cell.angle_gamma   90.00
#
_symmetry.space_group_name_H-M   'P 1'
#
loop_
_entity.id
_entity.type
_entity.pdbx_description
1 polymer ?
#
loop_
_entity_poly.entity_id
_entity_poly.type
_entity_poly.pdbx_seq_one_letter_code
_entity_poly.pdbx_strand_id
1 'polypeptide(L)'
;MENQNKGEIIMYRTEDGLTEIQTTLVDDTVWLNRAQMAELFQRDRSVIGRHIKNVFEEGELDRERNVQNLHIPNSDKLVEFYSLDVIISVGYRVKSLRGTQFRIWANGILKEYLKKGFAMDDARLKNLGGGNYWKELLDRIRDIRSSEKVMYRQVLDLYATSVDYTSNSPETLRFFKIVQNKLHYAAHGHTAAEVVYQRAD
;
A
#
# COMPACT_ATOMS: atom_id res chain seq x y z
N MET A 1 20.48 -13.42 19.96
CA MET A 1 20.47 -11.93 20.07
C MET A 1 19.94 -11.42 18.73
N GLU A 2 18.64 -11.31 18.63
CA GLU A 2 17.98 -10.82 17.42
C GLU A 2 18.15 -9.31 17.36
N ASN A 3 18.80 -8.88 16.31
CA ASN A 3 19.01 -7.48 15.97
C ASN A 3 17.67 -6.95 15.45
N GLN A 4 16.80 -6.46 16.36
CA GLN A 4 15.59 -5.75 15.98
C GLN A 4 16.01 -4.50 15.22
N ASN A 5 15.76 -4.51 13.93
CA ASN A 5 15.95 -3.36 13.04
C ASN A 5 14.94 -2.28 13.44
N LYS A 6 15.30 -1.44 14.43
CA LYS A 6 14.50 -0.31 14.88
C LYS A 6 14.59 0.79 13.83
N GLY A 7 13.82 0.67 12.77
CA GLY A 7 13.60 1.76 11.82
C GLY A 7 12.69 2.81 12.46
N GLU A 8 13.18 4.04 12.53
CA GLU A 8 12.36 5.18 12.92
C GLU A 8 11.41 5.50 11.78
N ILE A 9 10.10 5.33 11.99
CA ILE A 9 9.09 5.70 10.99
C ILE A 9 8.42 6.98 11.41
N ILE A 10 8.48 7.96 10.52
CA ILE A 10 7.66 9.16 10.59
C ILE A 10 6.29 8.80 10.06
N MET A 11 5.31 8.61 10.94
CA MET A 11 3.98 8.20 10.55
C MET A 11 3.21 9.31 9.82
N TYR A 12 3.38 10.53 10.26
CA TYR A 12 2.73 11.71 9.71
C TYR A 12 3.52 12.96 10.06
N ARG A 13 3.85 13.75 9.05
CA ARG A 13 4.40 15.08 9.21
C ARG A 13 3.37 16.10 8.77
N THR A 14 3.01 17.02 9.63
CA THR A 14 2.11 18.11 9.26
C THR A 14 2.77 19.05 8.27
N GLU A 15 1.98 19.70 7.39
CA GLU A 15 2.50 20.67 6.41
C GLU A 15 3.32 21.80 7.05
N ASP A 16 2.98 22.17 8.30
CA ASP A 16 3.71 23.15 9.10
C ASP A 16 4.97 22.57 9.78
N GLY A 17 5.22 21.27 9.67
CA GLY A 17 6.37 20.59 10.27
C GLY A 17 6.37 20.51 11.80
N LEU A 18 5.33 21.01 12.45
CA LEU A 18 5.25 21.14 13.92
C LEU A 18 4.87 19.85 14.64
N THR A 19 4.34 18.86 13.94
CA THR A 19 4.01 17.55 14.53
C THR A 19 4.65 16.46 13.70
N GLU A 20 5.67 15.85 14.26
CA GLU A 20 6.33 14.65 13.76
C GLU A 20 6.18 13.59 14.83
N ILE A 21 5.51 12.49 14.51
CA ILE A 21 5.40 11.36 15.43
C ILE A 21 6.40 10.32 14.99
N GLN A 22 7.47 10.28 15.76
CA GLN A 22 8.45 9.21 15.71
C GLN A 22 7.84 7.99 16.41
N THR A 23 7.69 6.91 15.69
CA THR A 23 7.21 5.66 16.24
C THR A 23 8.14 4.54 15.82
N THR A 24 8.31 3.59 16.70
CA THR A 24 9.09 2.39 16.42
C THR A 24 8.15 1.38 15.79
N LEU A 25 8.54 0.83 14.62
CA LEU A 25 7.87 -0.34 14.08
C LEU A 25 8.13 -1.53 15.01
N VAL A 26 7.05 -2.16 15.42
CA VAL A 26 7.07 -3.49 16.01
C VAL A 26 6.25 -4.37 15.08
N ASP A 27 6.83 -5.44 14.55
CA ASP A 27 6.16 -6.36 13.61
C ASP A 27 5.53 -5.67 12.38
N ASP A 28 6.29 -4.77 11.74
CA ASP A 28 5.88 -4.01 10.55
C ASP A 28 4.65 -3.10 10.73
N THR A 29 4.23 -2.80 11.96
CA THR A 29 3.12 -1.89 12.25
C THR A 29 3.48 -0.88 13.33
N VAL A 30 2.65 0.15 13.43
CA VAL A 30 2.79 1.25 14.38
C VAL A 30 1.86 1.03 15.56
N TRP A 31 2.40 1.21 16.76
CA TRP A 31 1.66 1.12 18.00
C TRP A 31 1.74 2.44 18.77
N LEU A 32 0.60 3.03 19.10
CA LEU A 32 0.52 4.22 19.93
C LEU A 32 -0.34 3.98 21.17
N ASN A 33 0.09 4.54 22.29
CA ASN A 33 -0.76 4.59 23.46
C ASN A 33 -1.73 5.79 23.39
N ARG A 34 -2.68 5.84 24.32
CA ARG A 34 -3.71 6.88 24.38
C ARG A 34 -3.11 8.30 24.53
N ALA A 35 -1.98 8.44 25.23
CA ALA A 35 -1.33 9.73 25.40
C ALA A 35 -0.71 10.23 24.10
N GLN A 36 -0.02 9.34 23.38
CA GLN A 36 0.57 9.65 22.06
C GLN A 36 -0.50 10.00 21.03
N MET A 37 -1.65 9.27 21.03
CA MET A 37 -2.77 9.64 20.16
C MET A 37 -3.40 10.99 20.54
N ALA A 38 -3.46 11.33 21.81
CA ALA A 38 -3.95 12.62 22.29
C ALA A 38 -3.08 13.77 21.79
N GLU A 39 -1.76 13.58 21.79
CA GLU A 39 -0.78 14.50 21.21
C GLU A 39 -0.91 14.59 19.68
N LEU A 40 -0.93 13.45 19.00
CA LEU A 40 -1.10 13.36 17.52
C LEU A 40 -2.30 14.16 17.05
N PHE A 41 -3.45 13.94 17.64
CA PHE A 41 -4.70 14.55 17.21
C PHE A 41 -5.02 15.85 17.95
N GLN A 42 -4.16 16.31 18.86
CA GLN A 42 -4.36 17.49 19.71
C GLN A 42 -5.75 17.49 20.35
N ARG A 43 -6.04 16.40 21.07
CA ARG A 43 -7.30 16.20 21.81
C ARG A 43 -7.05 15.61 23.18
N ASP A 44 -7.97 15.87 24.08
CA ASP A 44 -7.93 15.30 25.44
C ASP A 44 -7.96 13.77 25.39
N ARG A 45 -7.22 13.13 26.33
CA ARG A 45 -7.11 11.67 26.46
C ARG A 45 -8.46 11.00 26.68
N SER A 46 -9.42 11.67 27.34
CA SER A 46 -10.76 11.15 27.59
C SER A 46 -11.57 11.06 26.28
N VAL A 47 -11.40 12.05 25.38
CA VAL A 47 -12.04 12.07 24.06
C VAL A 47 -11.46 10.95 23.20
N ILE A 48 -10.13 10.80 23.17
CA ILE A 48 -9.47 9.69 22.47
C ILE A 48 -9.95 8.34 23.00
N GLY A 49 -9.99 8.18 24.34
CA GLY A 49 -10.47 6.96 24.97
C GLY A 49 -11.91 6.60 24.58
N ARG A 50 -12.79 7.60 24.42
CA ARG A 50 -14.16 7.40 23.96
C ARG A 50 -14.20 6.92 22.50
N HIS A 51 -13.40 7.49 21.62
CA HIS A 51 -13.33 7.04 20.23
C HIS A 51 -12.77 5.61 20.12
N ILE A 52 -11.73 5.28 20.87
CA ILE A 52 -11.19 3.92 20.93
C ILE A 52 -12.27 2.93 21.42
N LYS A 53 -12.99 3.28 22.49
CA LYS A 53 -14.07 2.44 22.99
C LYS A 53 -15.12 2.19 21.93
N ASN A 54 -15.56 3.23 21.21
CA ASN A 54 -16.57 3.11 20.17
C ASN A 54 -16.12 2.22 19.00
N VAL A 55 -14.84 2.27 18.60
CA VAL A 55 -14.29 1.41 17.54
C VAL A 55 -14.50 -0.08 17.86
N PHE A 56 -14.27 -0.47 19.11
CA PHE A 56 -14.45 -1.85 19.54
C PHE A 56 -15.93 -2.20 19.82
N GLU A 57 -16.72 -1.29 20.39
CA GLU A 57 -18.15 -1.53 20.68
C GLU A 57 -19.00 -1.61 19.42
N GLU A 58 -18.64 -0.87 18.37
CA GLU A 58 -19.30 -0.92 17.08
C GLU A 58 -18.85 -2.15 16.24
N GLY A 59 -17.88 -2.91 16.73
CA GLY A 59 -17.37 -4.10 16.03
C GLY A 59 -16.55 -3.78 14.77
N GLU A 60 -16.06 -2.54 14.63
CA GLU A 60 -15.20 -2.14 13.52
C GLU A 60 -13.87 -2.90 13.55
N LEU A 61 -13.29 -3.09 14.74
CA LEU A 61 -12.06 -3.84 14.95
C LEU A 61 -12.17 -4.79 16.13
N ASP A 62 -11.44 -5.91 16.06
CA ASP A 62 -11.29 -6.86 17.14
C ASP A 62 -10.27 -6.36 18.16
N ARG A 63 -10.62 -6.37 19.45
CA ARG A 63 -9.77 -5.85 20.51
C ARG A 63 -8.51 -6.71 20.75
N GLU A 64 -8.63 -8.03 20.66
CA GLU A 64 -7.53 -8.95 20.99
C GLU A 64 -6.36 -8.78 20.01
N ARG A 65 -6.66 -8.48 18.75
CA ARG A 65 -5.64 -8.27 17.70
C ARG A 65 -5.08 -6.86 17.67
N ASN A 66 -5.79 -5.89 18.24
CA ASN A 66 -5.50 -4.47 18.07
C ASN A 66 -5.05 -3.76 19.34
N VAL A 67 -4.90 -4.49 20.46
CA VAL A 67 -4.44 -3.94 21.75
C VAL A 67 -3.33 -4.81 22.32
N GLN A 68 -2.24 -4.18 22.70
CA GLN A 68 -1.12 -4.81 23.41
C GLN A 68 -0.85 -4.07 24.72
N ASN A 69 -0.52 -4.82 25.76
CA ASN A 69 -0.10 -4.27 27.05
C ASN A 69 1.42 -4.29 27.13
N LEU A 70 2.04 -3.12 27.10
CA LEU A 70 3.50 -2.99 27.14
C LEU A 70 3.93 -2.16 28.37
N HIS A 71 5.13 -2.46 28.89
CA HIS A 71 5.77 -1.62 29.89
C HIS A 71 6.35 -0.38 29.24
N ILE A 72 6.12 0.79 29.85
CA ILE A 72 6.81 2.02 29.48
C ILE A 72 8.17 2.04 30.19
N PRO A 73 9.24 2.52 29.55
CA PRO A 73 10.53 2.72 30.21
C PRO A 73 10.35 3.52 31.50
N ASN A 74 10.98 3.06 32.60
CA ASN A 74 10.91 3.65 33.94
C ASN A 74 9.54 3.56 34.64
N SER A 75 8.65 2.62 34.27
CA SER A 75 7.38 2.38 34.94
C SER A 75 7.05 0.89 34.99
N ASP A 76 6.67 0.40 36.17
CA ASP A 76 6.17 -0.97 36.35
C ASP A 76 4.73 -1.16 35.87
N LYS A 77 4.09 -0.08 35.40
CA LYS A 77 2.68 -0.13 34.97
C LYS A 77 2.60 -0.56 33.52
N LEU A 78 1.75 -1.55 33.27
CA LEU A 78 1.33 -1.91 31.93
C LEU A 78 0.46 -0.81 31.32
N VAL A 79 0.74 -0.44 30.10
CA VAL A 79 -0.01 0.55 29.33
C VAL A 79 -0.52 -0.07 28.06
N GLU A 80 -1.78 0.18 27.73
CA GLU A 80 -2.38 -0.27 26.47
C GLU A 80 -1.81 0.54 25.31
N PHE A 81 -1.31 -0.19 24.30
CA PHE A 81 -0.93 0.31 23.01
C PHE A 81 -1.92 -0.22 21.96
N TYR A 82 -2.22 0.60 20.99
CA TYR A 82 -3.23 0.37 19.97
C TYR A 82 -2.56 0.33 18.60
N SER A 83 -3.01 -0.59 17.75
CA SER A 83 -2.48 -0.79 16.40
C SER A 83 -2.72 0.41 15.48
N LEU A 84 -2.07 0.40 14.32
CA LEU A 84 -2.27 1.38 13.25
C LEU A 84 -3.75 1.45 12.82
N ASP A 85 -4.46 0.33 12.78
CA ASP A 85 -5.87 0.28 12.40
C ASP A 85 -6.74 1.12 13.35
N VAL A 86 -6.53 0.97 14.67
CA VAL A 86 -7.22 1.80 15.68
C VAL A 86 -6.86 3.27 15.54
N ILE A 87 -5.58 3.58 15.28
CA ILE A 87 -5.12 4.97 15.09
C ILE A 87 -5.82 5.61 13.89
N ILE A 88 -5.93 4.89 12.78
CA ILE A 88 -6.63 5.35 11.58
C ILE A 88 -8.11 5.58 11.88
N SER A 89 -8.79 4.62 12.49
CA SER A 89 -10.22 4.71 12.86
C SER A 89 -10.51 5.89 13.79
N VAL A 90 -9.66 6.13 14.78
CA VAL A 90 -9.73 7.31 15.67
C VAL A 90 -9.51 8.60 14.87
N GLY A 91 -8.55 8.63 13.94
CA GLY A 91 -8.24 9.79 13.09
C GLY A 91 -9.43 10.23 12.23
N TYR A 92 -10.20 9.28 11.73
CA TYR A 92 -11.43 9.58 10.99
C TYR A 92 -12.58 10.12 11.86
N ARG A 93 -12.62 9.75 13.15
CA ARG A 93 -13.71 10.11 14.08
C ARG A 93 -13.45 11.40 14.85
N VAL A 94 -12.18 11.74 15.09
CA VAL A 94 -11.81 12.85 15.97
C VAL A 94 -12.10 14.21 15.34
N LYS A 95 -12.80 15.07 16.08
CA LYS A 95 -13.13 16.46 15.67
C LYS A 95 -12.05 17.41 16.19
N SER A 96 -10.96 17.57 15.45
CA SER A 96 -9.89 18.53 15.71
C SER A 96 -9.30 19.04 14.39
N LEU A 97 -8.52 20.11 14.44
CA LEU A 97 -7.77 20.60 13.28
C LEU A 97 -6.84 19.50 12.74
N ARG A 98 -6.08 18.84 13.62
CA ARG A 98 -5.18 17.73 13.25
C ARG A 98 -5.94 16.54 12.67
N GLY A 99 -7.10 16.18 13.23
CA GLY A 99 -7.96 15.14 12.65
C GLY A 99 -8.46 15.52 11.26
N THR A 100 -8.74 16.79 11.01
CA THR A 100 -9.12 17.28 9.67
C THR A 100 -7.96 17.17 8.69
N GLN A 101 -6.76 17.61 9.07
CA GLN A 101 -5.54 17.49 8.25
C GLN A 101 -5.24 16.02 7.93
N PHE A 102 -5.34 15.13 8.94
CA PHE A 102 -5.18 13.69 8.75
C PHE A 102 -6.18 13.15 7.69
N ARG A 103 -7.46 13.50 7.79
CA ARG A 103 -8.47 13.05 6.82
C ARG A 103 -8.22 13.58 5.41
N ILE A 104 -7.77 14.82 5.27
CA ILE A 104 -7.44 15.42 3.95
C ILE A 104 -6.29 14.61 3.32
N TRP A 105 -5.22 14.35 4.07
CA TRP A 105 -4.08 13.55 3.64
C TRP A 105 -4.49 12.12 3.27
N ALA A 106 -5.18 11.41 4.16
CA ALA A 106 -5.61 10.03 3.94
C ALA A 106 -6.54 9.90 2.72
N ASN A 107 -7.49 10.86 2.56
CA ASN A 107 -8.36 10.91 1.39
C ASN A 107 -7.58 11.21 0.10
N GLY A 108 -6.49 11.95 0.18
CA GLY A 108 -5.57 12.16 -0.96
C GLY A 108 -5.02 10.84 -1.47
N ILE A 109 -4.43 10.04 -0.57
CA ILE A 109 -3.87 8.71 -0.87
C ILE A 109 -4.95 7.77 -1.42
N LEU A 110 -6.11 7.73 -0.76
CA LEU A 110 -7.23 6.87 -1.18
C LEU A 110 -7.74 7.25 -2.58
N LYS A 111 -7.88 8.55 -2.87
CA LYS A 111 -8.28 9.03 -4.20
C LYS A 111 -7.25 8.67 -5.27
N GLU A 112 -5.97 8.78 -4.95
CA GLU A 112 -4.89 8.39 -5.86
C GLU A 112 -4.96 6.90 -6.17
N TYR A 113 -5.08 6.06 -5.15
CA TYR A 113 -5.23 4.61 -5.31
C TYR A 113 -6.46 4.23 -6.14
N LEU A 114 -7.63 4.83 -5.84
CA LEU A 114 -8.87 4.55 -6.58
C LEU A 114 -8.83 4.96 -8.06
N LYS A 115 -8.09 6.05 -8.38
CA LYS A 115 -7.96 6.53 -9.75
C LYS A 115 -6.92 5.79 -10.56
N LYS A 116 -5.76 5.48 -9.95
CA LYS A 116 -4.57 4.95 -10.65
C LYS A 116 -4.35 3.46 -10.40
N GLY A 117 -4.93 2.89 -9.32
CA GLY A 117 -4.65 1.53 -8.85
C GLY A 117 -3.39 1.43 -7.98
N PHE A 118 -2.72 2.55 -7.69
CA PHE A 118 -1.57 2.63 -6.80
C PHE A 118 -1.47 4.03 -6.15
N ALA A 119 -0.79 4.08 -5.00
CA ALA A 119 -0.34 5.31 -4.35
C ALA A 119 1.08 5.05 -3.84
N MET A 120 2.02 5.99 -4.05
CA MET A 120 3.42 5.83 -3.68
C MET A 120 3.95 7.08 -3.00
N ASP A 121 4.79 6.89 -2.00
CA ASP A 121 5.61 7.94 -1.40
C ASP A 121 7.00 7.95 -2.04
N ASP A 122 7.13 8.67 -3.15
CA ASP A 122 8.35 8.75 -3.93
C ASP A 122 9.54 9.27 -3.13
N ALA A 123 9.30 10.21 -2.21
CA ALA A 123 10.35 10.79 -1.38
C ALA A 123 10.90 9.74 -0.41
N ARG A 124 10.02 8.99 0.24
CA ARG A 124 10.39 7.91 1.15
C ARG A 124 11.10 6.77 0.42
N LEU A 125 10.61 6.36 -0.74
CA LEU A 125 11.24 5.31 -1.55
C LEU A 125 12.65 5.68 -2.02
N LYS A 126 12.89 6.95 -2.37
CA LYS A 126 14.22 7.45 -2.76
C LYS A 126 15.19 7.55 -1.57
N ASN A 127 14.71 8.00 -0.41
CA ASN A 127 15.57 8.29 0.74
C ASN A 127 15.95 7.05 1.55
N LEU A 128 15.13 6.00 1.58
CA LEU A 128 15.36 4.78 2.36
C LEU A 128 16.32 3.78 1.70
N GLY A 129 16.99 4.15 0.58
CA GLY A 129 17.95 3.26 -0.08
C GLY A 129 17.37 1.91 -0.51
N GLY A 130 16.05 1.82 -0.56
CA GLY A 130 15.36 0.66 -1.11
C GLY A 130 14.98 -0.46 -0.16
N GLY A 131 15.19 -0.44 1.11
CA GLY A 131 14.75 -1.45 2.09
C GLY A 131 13.98 -2.69 1.57
N ASN A 132 13.38 -3.49 2.39
CA ASN A 132 12.61 -4.68 1.97
C ASN A 132 11.47 -4.35 0.99
N TYR A 133 10.82 -3.19 1.14
CA TYR A 133 9.69 -2.75 0.30
C TYR A 133 10.10 -2.35 -1.13
N TRP A 134 11.36 -1.93 -1.34
CA TRP A 134 11.87 -1.63 -2.69
C TRP A 134 11.91 -2.89 -3.56
N LYS A 135 12.34 -4.00 -2.99
CA LYS A 135 12.36 -5.29 -3.70
C LYS A 135 10.93 -5.73 -4.06
N GLU A 136 10.00 -5.63 -3.10
CA GLU A 136 8.58 -5.93 -3.33
C GLU A 136 8.01 -5.07 -4.47
N LEU A 137 8.28 -3.76 -4.47
CA LEU A 137 7.83 -2.85 -5.53
C LEU A 137 8.40 -3.25 -6.89
N LEU A 138 9.69 -3.57 -6.97
CA LEU A 138 10.31 -4.02 -8.21
C LEU A 138 9.72 -5.33 -8.73
N ASP A 139 9.43 -6.27 -7.85
CA ASP A 139 8.82 -7.56 -8.21
C ASP A 139 7.39 -7.34 -8.73
N ARG A 140 6.60 -6.48 -8.09
CA ARG A 140 5.26 -6.08 -8.59
C ARG A 140 5.32 -5.40 -9.95
N ILE A 141 6.26 -4.48 -10.16
CA ILE A 141 6.46 -3.82 -11.45
C ILE A 141 6.84 -4.85 -12.52
N ARG A 142 7.71 -5.81 -12.18
CA ARG A 142 8.12 -6.88 -13.10
C ARG A 142 6.94 -7.76 -13.48
N ASP A 143 6.10 -8.17 -12.52
CA ASP A 143 4.89 -8.95 -12.76
C ASP A 143 3.90 -8.22 -13.68
N ILE A 144 3.65 -6.94 -13.43
CA ILE A 144 2.77 -6.12 -14.27
C ILE A 144 3.31 -6.03 -15.70
N ARG A 145 4.62 -5.80 -15.85
CA ARG A 145 5.27 -5.70 -17.18
C ARG A 145 5.32 -7.03 -17.92
N SER A 146 5.47 -8.15 -17.20
CA SER A 146 5.48 -9.49 -17.78
C SER A 146 4.09 -10.01 -18.12
N SER A 147 3.03 -9.32 -17.73
CA SER A 147 1.67 -9.65 -18.11
C SER A 147 1.53 -9.65 -19.64
N GLU A 148 1.16 -10.80 -20.22
CA GLU A 148 0.94 -10.98 -21.64
C GLU A 148 0.05 -9.88 -22.24
N LYS A 149 -1.01 -9.51 -21.53
CA LYS A 149 -1.96 -8.47 -21.94
C LYS A 149 -1.32 -7.08 -22.04
N VAL A 150 -0.42 -6.74 -21.12
CA VAL A 150 0.28 -5.43 -21.12
C VAL A 150 1.31 -5.40 -22.24
N MET A 151 2.11 -6.46 -22.40
CA MET A 151 3.07 -6.56 -23.49
C MET A 151 2.37 -6.52 -24.86
N TYR A 152 1.26 -7.22 -25.01
CA TYR A 152 0.50 -7.21 -26.26
C TYR A 152 0.00 -5.80 -26.61
N ARG A 153 -0.52 -5.04 -25.63
CA ARG A 153 -0.91 -3.64 -25.85
C ARG A 153 0.26 -2.76 -26.26
N GLN A 154 1.41 -2.88 -25.61
CA GLN A 154 2.62 -2.11 -25.97
C GLN A 154 3.08 -2.43 -27.39
N VAL A 155 3.02 -3.69 -27.82
CA VAL A 155 3.32 -4.09 -29.21
C VAL A 155 2.30 -3.50 -30.19
N LEU A 156 1.01 -3.48 -29.84
CA LEU A 156 -0.03 -2.83 -30.63
C LEU A 156 0.24 -1.33 -30.81
N ASP A 157 0.52 -0.64 -29.71
CA ASP A 157 0.78 0.81 -29.73
C ASP A 157 2.03 1.11 -30.58
N LEU A 158 3.10 0.34 -30.40
CA LEU A 158 4.33 0.49 -31.19
C LEU A 158 4.08 0.24 -32.70
N TYR A 159 3.32 -0.81 -33.03
CA TYR A 159 3.02 -1.14 -34.43
C TYR A 159 2.09 -0.09 -35.05
N ALA A 160 1.18 0.50 -34.31
CA ALA A 160 0.30 1.56 -34.76
C ALA A 160 1.05 2.86 -35.15
N THR A 161 2.31 3.03 -34.70
CA THR A 161 3.16 4.17 -35.10
C THR A 161 3.85 3.98 -36.46
N SER A 162 3.75 2.79 -37.06
CA SER A 162 4.36 2.57 -38.38
C SER A 162 3.58 3.30 -39.49
N VAL A 163 4.32 3.79 -40.50
CA VAL A 163 3.75 4.60 -41.59
C VAL A 163 2.75 3.79 -42.44
N ASP A 164 2.92 2.47 -42.48
CA ASP A 164 2.09 1.55 -43.27
C ASP A 164 0.98 0.88 -42.45
N TYR A 165 0.68 1.41 -41.26
CA TYR A 165 -0.34 0.81 -40.40
C TYR A 165 -1.75 0.93 -40.98
N THR A 166 -2.35 -0.22 -41.26
CA THR A 166 -3.77 -0.34 -41.63
C THR A 166 -4.38 -1.44 -40.76
N SER A 167 -5.30 -1.07 -39.87
CA SER A 167 -5.83 -1.96 -38.81
C SER A 167 -6.43 -3.28 -39.31
N ASN A 168 -6.97 -3.31 -40.51
CA ASN A 168 -7.65 -4.46 -41.09
C ASN A 168 -6.92 -5.12 -42.25
N SER A 169 -5.64 -4.77 -42.50
CA SER A 169 -4.88 -5.42 -43.55
C SER A 169 -4.55 -6.87 -43.17
N PRO A 170 -4.47 -7.80 -44.17
CA PRO A 170 -4.09 -9.19 -43.93
C PRO A 170 -2.71 -9.31 -43.27
N GLU A 171 -1.77 -8.42 -43.60
CA GLU A 171 -0.42 -8.35 -43.03
C GLU A 171 -0.48 -8.00 -41.53
N THR A 172 -1.27 -7.00 -41.17
CA THR A 172 -1.50 -6.60 -39.77
C THR A 172 -2.10 -7.73 -38.95
N LEU A 173 -3.14 -8.39 -39.44
CA LEU A 173 -3.76 -9.53 -38.79
C LEU A 173 -2.80 -10.71 -38.60
N ARG A 174 -1.97 -10.99 -39.62
CA ARG A 174 -0.94 -12.03 -39.56
C ARG A 174 0.14 -11.69 -38.53
N PHE A 175 0.60 -10.44 -38.50
CA PHE A 175 1.60 -9.95 -37.54
C PHE A 175 1.09 -10.18 -36.10
N PHE A 176 -0.13 -9.76 -35.79
CA PHE A 176 -0.67 -9.90 -34.43
C PHE A 176 -0.86 -11.37 -34.02
N LYS A 177 -1.24 -12.25 -34.92
CA LYS A 177 -1.29 -13.70 -34.63
C LYS A 177 0.08 -14.26 -34.27
N ILE A 178 1.14 -13.83 -35.00
CA ILE A 178 2.51 -14.27 -34.73
C ILE A 178 2.98 -13.74 -33.38
N VAL A 179 2.75 -12.45 -33.08
CA VAL A 179 3.12 -11.83 -31.80
C VAL A 179 2.42 -12.52 -30.64
N GLN A 180 1.12 -12.71 -30.74
CA GLN A 180 0.34 -13.38 -29.70
C GLN A 180 0.82 -14.80 -29.43
N ASN A 181 1.09 -15.59 -30.46
CA ASN A 181 1.63 -16.94 -30.30
C ASN A 181 3.03 -16.93 -29.65
N LYS A 182 3.91 -15.99 -30.04
CA LYS A 182 5.24 -15.87 -29.43
C LYS A 182 5.18 -15.45 -27.97
N LEU A 183 4.29 -14.51 -27.62
CA LEU A 183 4.10 -14.08 -26.23
C LEU A 183 3.54 -15.23 -25.39
N HIS A 184 2.56 -15.95 -25.91
CA HIS A 184 2.00 -17.11 -25.24
C HIS A 184 3.04 -18.21 -25.01
N TYR A 185 3.86 -18.49 -26.02
CA TYR A 185 4.96 -19.45 -25.92
C TYR A 185 6.02 -19.01 -24.89
N ALA A 186 6.37 -17.72 -24.87
CA ALA A 186 7.33 -17.18 -23.90
C ALA A 186 6.82 -17.25 -22.45
N ALA A 187 5.50 -17.11 -22.25
CA ALA A 187 4.89 -17.17 -20.92
C ALA A 187 4.66 -18.60 -20.42
N HIS A 188 4.30 -19.53 -21.31
CA HIS A 188 3.81 -20.86 -20.94
C HIS A 188 4.67 -22.03 -21.46
N GLY A 189 5.69 -21.77 -22.28
CA GLY A 189 6.52 -22.80 -22.93
C GLY A 189 5.80 -23.59 -24.04
N HIS A 190 4.54 -23.25 -24.33
CA HIS A 190 3.71 -23.89 -25.36
C HIS A 190 2.96 -22.86 -26.18
N THR A 191 2.69 -23.16 -27.44
CA THR A 191 1.79 -22.33 -28.26
C THR A 191 0.32 -22.47 -27.81
N ALA A 192 -0.52 -21.51 -28.15
CA ALA A 192 -1.95 -21.58 -27.83
C ALA A 192 -2.61 -22.86 -28.38
N ALA A 193 -2.21 -23.31 -29.58
CA ALA A 193 -2.70 -24.56 -30.18
C ALA A 193 -2.27 -25.80 -29.40
N GLU A 194 -1.02 -25.85 -28.93
CA GLU A 194 -0.51 -26.95 -28.09
C GLU A 194 -1.21 -27.02 -26.75
N VAL A 195 -1.49 -25.86 -26.11
CA VAL A 195 -2.24 -25.83 -24.84
C VAL A 195 -3.67 -26.33 -25.01
N VAL A 196 -4.34 -25.94 -26.09
CA VAL A 196 -5.69 -26.43 -26.41
C VAL A 196 -5.66 -27.93 -26.65
N TYR A 197 -4.69 -28.44 -27.42
CA TYR A 197 -4.53 -29.86 -27.71
C TYR A 197 -4.28 -30.69 -26.42
N GLN A 198 -3.46 -30.19 -25.50
CA GLN A 198 -3.15 -30.88 -24.24
C GLN A 198 -4.28 -30.85 -23.23
N ARG A 199 -5.25 -29.93 -23.35
CA ARG A 199 -6.39 -29.79 -22.43
C ARG A 199 -7.71 -30.30 -23.01
N ALA A 200 -7.72 -30.78 -24.25
CA ALA A 200 -8.93 -31.23 -24.96
C ALA A 200 -9.22 -32.73 -24.80
N ASP A 201 -8.57 -33.40 -23.83
CA ASP A 201 -8.88 -34.78 -23.44
C ASP A 201 -9.90 -34.83 -22.29
#